data_2625037112d1e0e883774b910a012716
#
_entry.id   2625037112d1e0e883774b910a012716
#
_cell.length_a   1.000
_cell.length_b   1.000
_cell.length_c   1.000
_cell.angle_alpha   90.00
_cell.angle_beta   90.00
_cell.angle_gamma   90.00
#
_symmetry.space_group_name_H-M   'P 1'
#
loop_
_entity.id
_entity.type
_entity.pdbx_description
1 polymer ?
#
loop_
_entity_poly.entity_id
_entity_poly.type
_entity_poly.pdbx_seq_one_letter_code
_entity_poly.pdbx_strand_id
1 'polypeptide(L)' 'MNHQDFIYQNVKDELVKLGFDPDVASIGANKAIDQFRTHSSSSRKGKLFDDCLRIGKEWAAKYQPKKKN' A
#
# COMPACT_ATOMS: atom_id res chain seq x y z
N MET A 1 18.52 -1.45 -3.20
CA MET A 1 17.18 -1.31 -2.89
C MET A 1 16.98 -0.13 -2.02
N ASN A 2 16.07 0.72 -2.33
CA ASN A 2 15.90 1.86 -1.50
C ASN A 2 14.70 1.70 -0.61
N HIS A 3 14.49 2.67 0.21
CA HIS A 3 13.45 2.64 1.21
C HIS A 3 12.07 2.52 0.60
N GLN A 4 11.87 3.19 -0.52
CA GLN A 4 10.58 3.14 -1.15
C GLN A 4 10.29 1.76 -1.71
N ASP A 5 11.29 1.11 -2.26
CA ASP A 5 11.10 -0.23 -2.79
C ASP A 5 10.74 -1.18 -1.67
N PHE A 6 11.37 -1.01 -0.53
CA PHE A 6 11.10 -1.85 0.60
C PHE A 6 9.65 -1.69 1.04
N ILE A 7 9.18 -0.46 1.15
CA ILE A 7 7.81 -0.21 1.57
C ILE A 7 6.84 -0.74 0.53
N TYR A 8 7.13 -0.51 -0.73
CA TYR A 8 6.26 -0.97 -1.81
C TYR A 8 6.09 -2.49 -1.74
N GLN A 9 7.18 -3.20 -1.65
CA GLN A 9 7.10 -4.65 -1.60
C GLN A 9 6.33 -5.14 -0.38
N ASN A 10 6.59 -4.54 0.75
CA ASN A 10 5.90 -4.98 1.96
C ASN A 10 4.42 -4.67 1.93
N VAL A 11 4.04 -3.51 1.43
CA VAL A 11 2.64 -3.17 1.33
C VAL A 11 1.96 -4.10 0.34
N LYS A 12 2.60 -4.34 -0.79
CA LYS A 12 2.03 -5.21 -1.78
C LYS A 12 1.82 -6.61 -1.23
N ASP A 13 2.83 -7.13 -0.55
CA ASP A 13 2.75 -8.47 0.02
C ASP A 13 1.61 -8.57 1.03
N GLU A 14 1.47 -7.57 1.85
CA GLU A 14 0.40 -7.59 2.84
C GLU A 14 -0.96 -7.54 2.18
N LEU A 15 -1.10 -6.77 1.12
CA LEU A 15 -2.37 -6.69 0.44
C LEU A 15 -2.72 -8.02 -0.21
N VAL A 16 -1.75 -8.68 -0.78
CA VAL A 16 -1.98 -9.98 -1.36
C VAL A 16 -2.41 -10.97 -0.28
N LYS A 17 -1.79 -10.89 0.87
CA LYS A 17 -2.14 -11.76 1.95
C LYS A 17 -3.56 -11.51 2.41
N LEU A 18 -4.04 -10.29 2.32
CA LEU A 18 -5.38 -9.96 2.73
C LEU A 18 -6.42 -10.38 1.70
N GLY A 19 -5.97 -10.87 0.58
CA GLY A 19 -6.91 -11.36 -0.41
C GLY A 19 -7.07 -10.51 -1.64
N PHE A 20 -6.32 -9.44 -1.77
CA PHE A 20 -6.42 -8.61 -2.96
C PHE A 20 -5.62 -9.24 -4.09
N ASP A 21 -6.06 -9.03 -5.31
CA ASP A 21 -5.35 -9.52 -6.46
C ASP A 21 -3.99 -8.86 -6.55
N PRO A 22 -2.99 -9.54 -7.08
CA PRO A 22 -1.67 -8.95 -7.20
C PRO A 22 -1.66 -7.64 -7.96
N ASP A 23 -2.47 -7.54 -9.00
CA ASP A 23 -2.53 -6.31 -9.77
C ASP A 23 -3.09 -5.19 -8.93
N VAL A 24 -4.12 -5.48 -8.18
CA VAL A 24 -4.73 -4.49 -7.32
C VAL A 24 -3.79 -4.13 -6.18
N ALA A 25 -3.10 -5.13 -5.66
CA ALA A 25 -2.14 -4.89 -4.59
C ALA A 25 -1.04 -3.95 -5.07
N SER A 26 -0.62 -4.13 -6.32
CA SER A 26 0.38 -3.26 -6.89
C SER A 26 -0.11 -1.84 -6.98
N ILE A 27 -1.32 -1.66 -7.42
CA ILE A 27 -1.89 -0.33 -7.52
C ILE A 27 -1.97 0.32 -6.15
N GLY A 28 -2.45 -0.44 -5.18
CA GLY A 28 -2.54 0.09 -3.83
C GLY A 28 -1.19 0.49 -3.28
N ALA A 29 -0.20 -0.36 -3.51
CA ALA A 29 1.13 -0.07 -3.02
C ALA A 29 1.71 1.17 -3.70
N ASN A 30 1.45 1.34 -4.98
CA ASN A 30 1.91 2.52 -5.68
C ASN A 30 1.26 3.78 -5.13
N LYS A 31 -0.02 3.71 -4.85
CA LYS A 31 -0.70 4.87 -4.29
C LYS A 31 -0.16 5.20 -2.90
N ALA A 32 0.14 4.16 -2.14
CA ALA A 32 0.68 4.39 -0.82
C ALA A 32 2.03 5.10 -0.89
N ILE A 33 2.87 4.68 -1.84
CA ILE A 33 4.16 5.30 -2.01
C ILE A 33 4.01 6.74 -2.46
N ASP A 34 3.05 6.99 -3.34
CA ASP A 34 2.80 8.33 -3.80
C ASP A 34 2.43 9.22 -2.65
N GLN A 35 1.57 8.77 -1.78
CA GLN A 35 1.17 9.55 -0.63
C GLN A 35 2.35 9.78 0.28
N PHE A 36 3.16 8.77 0.47
CA PHE A 36 4.32 8.90 1.30
C PHE A 36 5.25 9.98 0.76
N ARG A 37 5.47 9.98 -0.53
CA ARG A 37 6.37 10.96 -1.13
C ARG A 37 5.82 12.36 -1.01
N THR A 38 4.53 12.50 -1.16
CA THR A 38 3.92 13.79 -1.11
C THR A 38 3.90 14.31 0.29
N HIS A 39 3.69 13.44 1.24
CA HIS A 39 3.58 13.88 2.57
C HIS A 39 4.79 13.56 3.31
N SER A 40 5.88 13.86 2.87
CA SER A 40 7.04 13.45 3.49
C SER A 40 7.28 14.11 4.77
N SER A 41 6.42 14.40 5.53
CA SER A 41 6.71 15.09 6.62
C SER A 41 6.98 14.28 7.76
N SER A 42 7.65 14.40 8.47
CA SER A 42 7.93 13.88 9.60
C SER A 42 7.33 12.80 10.16
N SER A 43 7.28 11.85 9.79
CA SER A 43 6.61 10.89 10.40
C SER A 43 7.49 10.03 11.19
N ARG A 44 7.02 9.32 12.11
CA ARG A 44 7.77 8.47 12.84
C ARG A 44 7.95 7.24 12.07
N LYS A 45 9.04 6.58 12.13
CA LYS A 45 9.30 5.44 11.35
C LYS A 45 8.31 4.35 11.53
N GLY A 46 7.93 4.05 12.65
CA GLY A 46 7.04 2.96 12.88
C GLY A 46 5.68 3.18 12.29
N LYS A 47 5.19 4.40 12.39
CA LYS A 47 3.91 4.69 11.88
C LYS A 47 3.89 4.81 10.41
N LEU A 48 4.99 5.10 9.82
CA LEU A 48 5.06 5.29 8.40
C LEU A 48 4.58 4.07 7.64
N PHE A 49 5.04 2.91 8.01
CA PHE A 49 4.65 1.71 7.31
C PHE A 49 3.16 1.44 7.53
N ASP A 50 2.68 1.63 8.74
CA ASP A 50 1.29 1.42 9.04
C ASP A 50 0.41 2.35 8.23
N ASP A 51 0.81 3.60 8.10
CA ASP A 51 0.05 4.55 7.32
C ASP A 51 0.03 4.16 5.86
N CYS A 52 1.16 3.75 5.33
CA CYS A 52 1.22 3.34 3.95
C CYS A 52 0.33 2.12 3.71
N LEU A 53 0.35 1.20 4.62
CA LEU A 53 -0.46 0.00 4.47
C LEU A 53 -1.93 0.36 4.48
N ARG A 54 -2.34 1.25 5.36
CA ARG A 54 -3.71 1.65 5.43
C ARG A 54 -4.14 2.32 4.13
N ILE A 55 -3.34 3.22 3.60
CA ILE A 55 -3.64 3.88 2.36
C ILE A 55 -3.72 2.85 1.24
N GLY A 56 -2.79 1.93 1.22
CA GLY A 56 -2.78 0.88 0.22
C GLY A 56 -4.06 0.06 0.26
N LYS A 57 -4.52 -0.26 1.45
CA LYS A 57 -5.73 -1.03 1.58
C LYS A 57 -6.94 -0.26 1.07
N GLU A 58 -7.00 1.01 1.34
CA GLU A 58 -8.11 1.82 0.89
C GLU A 58 -8.16 1.90 -0.62
N TRP A 59 -7.02 2.12 -1.24
CA TRP A 59 -6.99 2.19 -2.69
C TRP A 59 -7.25 0.83 -3.32
N ALA A 60 -6.70 -0.22 -2.72
CA ALA A 60 -6.92 -1.56 -3.25
C ALA A 60 -8.39 -1.91 -3.19
N ALA A 61 -9.03 -1.55 -2.10
CA ALA A 61 -10.44 -1.85 -1.97
C ALA A 61 -11.26 -1.11 -3.02
N LYS A 62 -10.84 0.07 -3.41
CA LYS A 62 -11.52 0.77 -4.42
C LYS A 62 -11.38 0.16 -5.77
N TYR A 63 -10.23 -0.34 -6.10
CA TYR A 63 -9.98 -0.89 -7.41
C TYR A 63 -10.36 -2.37 -7.52
N GLN A 64 -10.44 -3.07 -6.42
CA GLN A 64 -10.76 -4.47 -6.47
C GLN A 64 -12.21 -4.67 -6.85
N PRO A 65 -12.50 -5.46 -7.82
CA PRO A 65 -13.88 -5.69 -8.20
C PRO A 65 -14.58 -6.39 -7.07
N LYS A 66 -15.84 -6.08 -6.90
CA LYS A 66 -16.60 -6.63 -5.89
C LYS A 66 -16.72 -8.07 -6.04
N LYS A 67 -16.23 -8.85 -5.33
CA LYS A 67 -16.32 -10.20 -5.55
C LYS A 67 -17.48 -10.73 -5.17
N LYS A 68 -18.26 -10.91 -5.04
CA LYS A 68 -19.34 -11.36 -4.79
C LYS A 68 -19.31 -12.54 -4.40
N ASN A 69 -19.32 -12.93 -3.88
CA ASN A 69 -19.25 -14.07 -3.58
C ASN A 69 -19.88 -14.39 -2.99
#